data_da186d6745bfac13154659d56da2f850
#
_entry.id   da186d6745bfac13154659d56da2f850
#
_cell.length_a   1.000
_cell.length_b   1.000
_cell.length_c   1.000
_cell.angle_alpha   90.00
_cell.angle_beta   90.00
_cell.angle_gamma   90.00
#
_symmetry.space_group_name_H-M   'P 1'
#
loop_
_entity.id
_entity.type
_entity.pdbx_description
1 polymer ?
#
loop_
_entity_poly.entity_id
_entity_poly.type
_entity_poly.pdbx_seq_one_letter_code
_entity_poly.pdbx_strand_id
1 'polypeptide(L)'
;MVSRRELIGVFPRPVRGWLFAVLLASVAANAVSAADSRRVEMPSIGQDFFAAVVTVQTRALPDARSAATLGAERVGTGVVIGKGGLILTIGYLVIEADDVKIVDDEGHVHPARVVGYDYSTGLGLVQPIVPFDVAPLKLGDSSALAENDPVLIVNHGGRDEATRAVVVSRRPFTGSWEYLLDRAIFTSPPTLDWSGAALIGTDGSLLGVGSLIVRDASEGNPHLPGNMFVPIDALKPILADLIKTGRRAGPARPWLGLSADEVQGRLVVDRVSPEGPADRAGVQSGDIILAVGGEGVRSQAEFYRKIWGRGAAGSEIPLRVLQGIDVHEIKVRSIDRMDYFRQKPTY
;
A
#
# COMPACT_ATOMS: atom_id res chain seq x y z
N MET A 1 22.14 -19.47 -55.86
CA MET A 1 21.87 -20.64 -56.75
C MET A 1 20.59 -21.25 -56.18
N VAL A 2 19.47 -20.92 -56.83
CA VAL A 2 18.49 -21.84 -57.49
C VAL A 2 17.77 -22.75 -56.49
N SER A 3 16.43 -22.85 -56.35
CA SER A 3 15.30 -22.57 -57.25
C SER A 3 13.98 -22.73 -56.48
N ARG A 4 13.01 -21.89 -56.85
CA ARG A 4 11.56 -22.04 -56.66
C ARG A 4 11.04 -23.39 -57.13
N ARG A 5 9.92 -23.84 -56.56
CA ARG A 5 8.73 -24.27 -57.32
C ARG A 5 7.45 -24.29 -56.51
N GLU A 6 6.50 -23.53 -56.99
CA GLU A 6 5.04 -23.57 -56.82
C GLU A 6 4.44 -24.87 -57.37
N LEU A 7 3.20 -25.18 -56.94
CA LEU A 7 2.11 -25.82 -57.73
C LEU A 7 0.90 -25.90 -56.78
N ILE A 8 -0.13 -25.07 -56.87
CA ILE A 8 -1.31 -24.97 -57.76
C ILE A 8 -2.22 -26.24 -57.73
N GLY A 9 -3.44 -25.98 -57.28
CA GLY A 9 -4.71 -26.44 -57.79
C GLY A 9 -5.27 -27.68 -57.06
N VAL A 10 -6.53 -27.78 -56.69
CA VAL A 10 -7.75 -27.71 -57.49
C VAL A 10 -8.96 -27.80 -56.56
N PHE A 11 -9.95 -26.94 -56.73
CA PHE A 11 -11.33 -27.09 -56.23
C PHE A 11 -12.11 -28.09 -57.07
N PRO A 12 -13.13 -28.76 -56.52
CA PRO A 12 -14.45 -28.73 -57.16
C PRO A 12 -15.62 -28.39 -56.23
N ARG A 13 -16.57 -27.71 -56.80
CA ARG A 13 -17.97 -27.45 -56.40
C ARG A 13 -18.89 -28.50 -57.02
N PRO A 14 -20.24 -28.41 -56.78
CA PRO A 14 -21.10 -28.61 -55.60
C PRO A 14 -22.13 -29.74 -55.86
N VAL A 15 -22.79 -30.26 -54.82
CA VAL A 15 -24.04 -30.99 -54.98
C VAL A 15 -25.12 -30.53 -54.00
N ARG A 16 -26.27 -30.36 -54.57
CA ARG A 16 -27.55 -29.84 -54.08
C ARG A 16 -28.20 -30.68 -52.97
N GLY A 17 -28.82 -29.96 -52.06
CA GLY A 17 -30.21 -30.16 -51.63
C GLY A 17 -30.48 -31.25 -50.62
N TRP A 18 -30.91 -30.77 -49.43
CA TRP A 18 -32.06 -31.39 -48.74
C TRP A 18 -32.58 -30.36 -47.73
N LEU A 19 -33.86 -30.01 -47.92
CA LEU A 19 -34.71 -29.27 -47.00
C LEU A 19 -34.84 -30.06 -45.68
N PHE A 20 -34.53 -29.44 -44.55
CA PHE A 20 -35.07 -29.85 -43.26
C PHE A 20 -35.64 -28.65 -42.51
N ALA A 21 -36.87 -28.86 -42.05
CA ALA A 21 -37.73 -27.92 -41.38
C ALA A 21 -37.10 -27.31 -40.14
N VAL A 22 -37.16 -25.98 -40.04
CA VAL A 22 -36.84 -25.23 -38.83
C VAL A 22 -37.95 -25.38 -37.80
N LEU A 23 -37.70 -26.19 -36.80
CA LEU A 23 -38.48 -26.15 -35.54
C LEU A 23 -37.94 -24.95 -34.74
N LEU A 24 -38.73 -23.88 -34.65
CA LEU A 24 -38.55 -22.79 -33.71
C LEU A 24 -38.74 -23.32 -32.30
N ALA A 25 -37.68 -23.71 -31.63
CA ALA A 25 -37.64 -23.83 -30.18
C ALA A 25 -37.34 -22.46 -29.62
N SER A 26 -38.36 -21.81 -29.05
CA SER A 26 -38.27 -20.62 -28.26
C SER A 26 -37.44 -20.91 -27.00
N VAL A 27 -36.15 -20.63 -27.06
CA VAL A 27 -35.31 -20.55 -25.87
C VAL A 27 -35.69 -19.24 -25.17
N ALA A 28 -36.46 -19.37 -24.10
CA ALA A 28 -36.67 -18.28 -23.16
C ALA A 28 -35.30 -17.89 -22.62
N ALA A 29 -34.76 -16.80 -23.11
CA ALA A 29 -33.63 -16.12 -22.51
C ALA A 29 -34.08 -15.65 -21.12
N ASN A 30 -33.74 -16.41 -20.09
CA ASN A 30 -33.72 -15.89 -18.74
C ASN A 30 -32.67 -14.78 -18.75
N ALA A 31 -33.16 -13.54 -18.93
CA ALA A 31 -32.40 -12.35 -18.57
C ALA A 31 -32.11 -12.49 -17.07
N VAL A 32 -30.90 -12.89 -16.75
CA VAL A 32 -30.33 -12.67 -15.42
C VAL A 32 -30.43 -11.17 -15.23
N SER A 33 -31.41 -10.77 -14.43
CA SER A 33 -31.59 -9.41 -13.97
C SER A 33 -30.24 -8.95 -13.45
N ALA A 34 -29.66 -7.97 -14.12
CA ALA A 34 -28.50 -7.27 -13.65
C ALA A 34 -28.79 -6.87 -12.21
N ALA A 35 -28.06 -7.47 -11.28
CA ALA A 35 -28.19 -7.23 -9.87
C ALA A 35 -28.25 -5.72 -9.66
N ASP A 36 -29.27 -5.32 -8.98
CA ASP A 36 -29.58 -4.00 -8.48
C ASP A 36 -28.28 -3.30 -8.05
N SER A 37 -27.69 -2.52 -8.96
CA SER A 37 -26.63 -1.60 -8.64
C SER A 37 -27.29 -0.53 -7.78
N ARG A 38 -27.39 -0.82 -6.47
CA ARG A 38 -27.77 0.19 -5.49
C ARG A 38 -26.93 1.41 -5.82
N ARG A 39 -27.56 2.44 -6.36
CA ARG A 39 -26.95 3.75 -6.48
C ARG A 39 -26.48 4.10 -5.08
N VAL A 40 -25.17 3.98 -4.84
CA VAL A 40 -24.55 4.52 -3.65
C VAL A 40 -24.80 6.02 -3.75
N GLU A 41 -25.81 6.50 -3.04
CA GLU A 41 -26.06 7.94 -2.95
C GLU A 41 -24.78 8.56 -2.37
N MET A 42 -24.18 9.45 -3.15
CA MET A 42 -23.11 10.29 -2.64
C MET A 42 -23.68 11.08 -1.48
N PRO A 43 -22.99 11.11 -0.33
CA PRO A 43 -23.42 11.96 0.76
C PRO A 43 -23.58 13.39 0.23
N SER A 44 -24.73 14.00 0.45
CA SER A 44 -24.96 15.43 0.25
C SER A 44 -24.24 16.17 1.40
N ILE A 45 -22.90 16.13 1.37
CA ILE A 45 -22.08 16.70 2.42
C ILE A 45 -21.95 18.18 2.11
N GLY A 46 -22.43 19.02 3.03
CA GLY A 46 -22.37 20.47 2.90
C GLY A 46 -20.95 21.07 2.98
N GLN A 47 -19.92 20.22 3.15
CA GLN A 47 -18.52 20.60 3.12
C GLN A 47 -17.88 20.03 1.84
N ASP A 48 -17.19 20.87 1.10
CA ASP A 48 -16.40 20.42 -0.06
C ASP A 48 -15.10 19.74 0.44
N PHE A 49 -15.18 18.44 0.66
CA PHE A 49 -14.04 17.66 1.14
C PHE A 49 -12.94 17.48 0.05
N PHE A 50 -13.25 17.79 -1.20
CA PHE A 50 -12.27 17.71 -2.27
C PHE A 50 -11.16 18.76 -2.11
N ALA A 51 -11.49 19.97 -1.64
CA ALA A 51 -10.49 20.99 -1.36
C ALA A 51 -9.47 20.58 -0.29
N ALA A 52 -9.81 19.62 0.59
CA ALA A 52 -8.89 19.08 1.58
C ALA A 52 -7.96 18.00 1.03
N VAL A 53 -8.17 17.54 -0.23
CA VAL A 53 -7.33 16.54 -0.88
C VAL A 53 -6.37 17.25 -1.82
N VAL A 54 -5.08 17.10 -1.57
CA VAL A 54 -4.02 17.86 -2.25
C VAL A 54 -3.00 16.92 -2.89
N THR A 55 -2.23 17.41 -3.85
CA THR A 55 -1.07 16.68 -4.38
C THR A 55 0.14 16.88 -3.46
N VAL A 56 0.80 15.79 -3.12
CA VAL A 56 2.11 15.78 -2.45
C VAL A 56 3.17 15.40 -3.48
N GLN A 57 4.11 16.31 -3.71
CA GLN A 57 5.26 16.09 -4.58
C GLN A 57 6.52 16.13 -3.74
N THR A 58 7.37 15.14 -3.87
CA THR A 58 8.62 15.08 -3.12
C THR A 58 9.79 14.67 -4.01
N ARG A 59 10.97 15.19 -3.65
CA ARG A 59 12.24 14.74 -4.20
C ARG A 59 13.09 14.23 -3.05
N ALA A 60 13.60 13.00 -3.20
CA ALA A 60 14.48 12.39 -2.24
C ALA A 60 15.87 13.05 -2.21
N LEU A 61 16.60 12.86 -1.10
CA LEU A 61 18.00 13.22 -1.00
C LEU A 61 18.81 12.55 -2.14
N PRO A 62 19.89 13.17 -2.64
CA PRO A 62 20.68 12.62 -3.76
C PRO A 62 21.21 11.22 -3.52
N ASP A 63 21.55 10.87 -2.28
CA ASP A 63 22.08 9.57 -1.84
C ASP A 63 21.03 8.75 -1.05
N ALA A 64 19.75 9.04 -1.21
CA ALA A 64 18.68 8.36 -0.51
C ALA A 64 18.66 6.86 -0.80
N ARG A 65 18.72 6.03 0.25
CA ARG A 65 18.65 4.57 0.14
C ARG A 65 17.32 4.08 -0.41
N SER A 66 16.24 4.81 -0.12
CA SER A 66 14.89 4.52 -0.63
C SER A 66 14.75 4.81 -2.13
N ALA A 67 15.63 5.62 -2.74
CA ALA A 67 15.50 5.99 -4.15
C ALA A 67 15.61 4.80 -5.10
N ALA A 68 16.37 3.77 -4.73
CA ALA A 68 16.51 2.54 -5.53
C ALA A 68 15.21 1.75 -5.70
N THR A 69 14.26 1.88 -4.75
CA THR A 69 12.99 1.14 -4.76
C THR A 69 11.77 2.03 -4.98
N LEU A 70 11.82 3.29 -4.54
CA LEU A 70 10.68 4.21 -4.58
C LEU A 70 10.84 5.31 -5.64
N GLY A 71 12.01 5.41 -6.27
CA GLY A 71 12.36 6.53 -7.14
C GLY A 71 12.78 7.77 -6.36
N ALA A 72 13.48 8.69 -7.06
CA ALA A 72 13.91 9.96 -6.49
C ALA A 72 12.78 11.00 -6.47
N GLU A 73 11.96 11.04 -7.50
CA GLU A 73 10.78 11.90 -7.60
C GLU A 73 9.54 11.07 -7.27
N ARG A 74 8.69 11.59 -6.39
CA ARG A 74 7.49 10.88 -5.93
C ARG A 74 6.31 11.84 -5.94
N VAL A 75 5.18 11.34 -6.42
CA VAL A 75 3.92 12.07 -6.45
C VAL A 75 2.82 11.20 -5.86
N GLY A 76 1.92 11.80 -5.13
CA GLY A 76 0.76 11.15 -4.58
C GLY A 76 -0.18 12.12 -3.91
N THR A 77 -1.08 11.61 -3.11
CA THR A 77 -2.15 12.35 -2.47
C THR A 77 -1.81 12.67 -1.02
N GLY A 78 -2.19 13.83 -0.56
CA GLY A 78 -2.25 14.21 0.84
C GLY A 78 -3.64 14.66 1.23
N VAL A 79 -3.95 14.58 2.50
CA VAL A 79 -5.24 15.00 3.05
C VAL A 79 -5.01 16.00 4.17
N VAL A 80 -5.59 17.17 4.06
CA VAL A 80 -5.56 18.19 5.13
C VAL A 80 -6.39 17.68 6.31
N ILE A 81 -5.74 17.48 7.46
CA ILE A 81 -6.36 16.94 8.69
C ILE A 81 -6.27 17.88 9.88
N GLY A 82 -5.61 19.01 9.75
CA GLY A 82 -5.40 19.93 10.87
C GLY A 82 -5.27 21.37 10.45
N LYS A 83 -5.33 22.26 11.46
CA LYS A 83 -5.20 23.70 11.27
C LYS A 83 -3.86 24.06 10.62
N GLY A 84 -3.87 25.13 9.82
CA GLY A 84 -2.67 25.62 9.12
C GLY A 84 -2.18 24.68 8.02
N GLY A 85 -3.05 23.77 7.54
CA GLY A 85 -2.74 22.87 6.43
C GLY A 85 -1.89 21.65 6.84
N LEU A 86 -2.01 21.14 8.07
CA LEU A 86 -1.37 19.87 8.42
C LEU A 86 -1.93 18.76 7.55
N ILE A 87 -1.06 18.06 6.82
CA ILE A 87 -1.41 17.07 5.80
C ILE A 87 -0.95 15.69 6.24
N LEU A 88 -1.87 14.73 6.14
CA LEU A 88 -1.62 13.29 6.25
C LEU A 88 -1.41 12.70 4.87
N THR A 89 -0.42 11.84 4.74
CA THR A 89 -0.14 11.08 3.52
C THR A 89 0.43 9.70 3.85
N ILE A 90 0.75 8.92 2.82
CA ILE A 90 1.48 7.67 3.01
C ILE A 90 2.98 7.94 3.11
N GLY A 91 3.64 7.27 4.04
CA GLY A 91 5.00 7.59 4.46
C GLY A 91 6.07 7.38 3.40
N TYR A 92 5.89 6.43 2.48
CA TYR A 92 6.88 6.22 1.42
C TYR A 92 7.01 7.41 0.45
N LEU A 93 6.04 8.33 0.42
CA LEU A 93 6.19 9.58 -0.31
C LEU A 93 7.20 10.53 0.35
N VAL A 94 7.30 10.51 1.68
CA VAL A 94 8.06 11.51 2.46
C VAL A 94 9.37 10.98 3.04
N ILE A 95 9.61 9.68 2.96
CA ILE A 95 10.86 9.09 3.48
C ILE A 95 12.07 9.61 2.70
N GLU A 96 13.11 10.08 3.43
CA GLU A 96 14.33 10.70 2.87
C GLU A 96 14.04 11.87 1.91
N ALA A 97 12.89 12.58 2.07
CA ALA A 97 12.57 13.71 1.22
C ALA A 97 13.46 14.92 1.56
N ASP A 98 14.08 15.49 0.52
CA ASP A 98 14.84 16.74 0.56
C ASP A 98 13.96 17.95 0.25
N ASP A 99 13.16 17.86 -0.80
CA ASP A 99 12.20 18.87 -1.23
C ASP A 99 10.78 18.33 -1.16
N VAL A 100 9.87 19.12 -0.60
CA VAL A 100 8.45 18.76 -0.47
C VAL A 100 7.60 19.93 -0.94
N LYS A 101 6.67 19.67 -1.83
CA LYS A 101 5.70 20.63 -2.34
C LYS A 101 4.30 20.06 -2.23
N ILE A 102 3.37 20.93 -1.91
CA ILE A 102 1.94 20.65 -1.92
C ILE A 102 1.34 21.45 -3.05
N VAL A 103 0.49 20.82 -3.86
CA VAL A 103 -0.32 21.52 -4.86
C VAL A 103 -1.77 21.37 -4.43
N ASP A 104 -2.45 22.52 -4.22
CA ASP A 104 -3.86 22.55 -3.85
C ASP A 104 -4.78 22.31 -5.06
N ASP A 105 -6.08 22.29 -4.84
CA ASP A 105 -7.10 22.07 -5.88
C ASP A 105 -7.21 23.22 -6.89
N GLU A 106 -6.69 24.41 -6.54
CA GLU A 106 -6.60 25.57 -7.45
C GLU A 106 -5.28 25.56 -8.25
N GLY A 107 -4.37 24.63 -7.97
CA GLY A 107 -3.07 24.50 -8.63
C GLY A 107 -1.96 25.37 -8.03
N HIS A 108 -2.18 26.00 -6.88
CA HIS A 108 -1.13 26.77 -6.22
C HIS A 108 -0.12 25.83 -5.55
N VAL A 109 1.16 26.18 -5.66
CA VAL A 109 2.27 25.39 -5.11
C VAL A 109 2.72 25.96 -3.76
N HIS A 110 2.64 25.16 -2.73
CA HIS A 110 3.05 25.50 -1.36
C HIS A 110 4.31 24.72 -0.97
N PRO A 111 5.46 25.36 -0.78
CA PRO A 111 6.62 24.70 -0.17
C PRO A 111 6.26 24.14 1.20
N ALA A 112 6.73 22.92 1.49
CA ALA A 112 6.37 22.22 2.72
C ALA A 112 7.58 21.49 3.32
N ARG A 113 7.40 20.99 4.54
CA ARG A 113 8.38 20.17 5.24
C ARG A 113 7.74 18.89 5.77
N VAL A 114 8.52 17.84 5.89
CA VAL A 114 8.11 16.64 6.61
C VAL A 114 8.02 16.96 8.10
N VAL A 115 6.90 16.62 8.72
CA VAL A 115 6.67 16.73 10.16
C VAL A 115 7.09 15.47 10.87
N GLY A 116 6.70 14.32 10.33
CA GLY A 116 7.02 13.03 10.92
C GLY A 116 6.60 11.88 10.02
N TYR A 117 7.14 10.71 10.37
CA TYR A 117 6.84 9.45 9.71
C TYR A 117 6.83 8.31 10.72
N ASP A 118 5.83 7.45 10.65
CA ASP A 118 5.78 6.23 11.46
C ASP A 118 5.82 4.99 10.56
N TYR A 119 6.94 4.29 10.56
CA TYR A 119 7.12 3.10 9.73
C TYR A 119 6.25 1.91 10.17
N SER A 120 5.74 1.91 11.42
CA SER A 120 4.87 0.83 11.90
C SER A 120 3.47 0.89 11.28
N THR A 121 2.96 2.10 11.01
CA THR A 121 1.69 2.33 10.31
C THR A 121 1.89 2.64 8.84
N GLY A 122 3.08 3.11 8.46
CA GLY A 122 3.37 3.63 7.13
C GLY A 122 2.80 5.02 6.86
N LEU A 123 2.32 5.75 7.89
CA LEU A 123 1.74 7.09 7.76
C LEU A 123 2.81 8.18 7.87
N GLY A 124 2.65 9.24 7.09
CA GLY A 124 3.51 10.42 7.10
C GLY A 124 2.73 11.71 7.26
N LEU A 125 3.34 12.71 7.88
CA LEU A 125 2.79 14.05 8.06
C LEU A 125 3.67 15.09 7.37
N VAL A 126 3.01 16.03 6.69
CA VAL A 126 3.63 17.16 6.00
C VAL A 126 2.97 18.44 6.46
N GLN A 127 3.75 19.53 6.60
CA GLN A 127 3.29 20.85 6.97
C GLN A 127 3.78 21.87 5.93
N PRO A 128 2.89 22.61 5.28
CA PRO A 128 3.26 23.78 4.48
C PRO A 128 4.04 24.80 5.31
N ILE A 129 5.06 25.44 4.72
CA ILE A 129 5.88 26.45 5.40
C ILE A 129 5.03 27.71 5.66
N VAL A 130 4.22 28.09 4.67
CA VAL A 130 3.21 29.13 4.82
C VAL A 130 1.86 28.44 4.96
N PRO A 131 1.15 28.62 6.07
CA PRO A 131 -0.18 28.06 6.25
C PRO A 131 -1.13 28.51 5.13
N PHE A 132 -1.94 27.59 4.63
CA PHE A 132 -3.06 27.91 3.74
C PHE A 132 -4.38 27.51 4.38
N ASP A 133 -5.44 28.23 4.07
CA ASP A 133 -6.73 28.09 4.76
C ASP A 133 -7.65 27.15 3.99
N VAL A 134 -7.54 25.87 4.36
CA VAL A 134 -8.44 24.82 3.84
C VAL A 134 -9.07 24.12 5.05
N ALA A 135 -10.38 23.92 4.98
CA ALA A 135 -11.11 23.19 6.02
C ALA A 135 -10.61 21.75 6.13
N PRO A 136 -10.09 21.31 7.29
CA PRO A 136 -9.54 19.97 7.44
C PRO A 136 -10.66 18.91 7.41
N LEU A 137 -10.36 17.73 6.86
CA LEU A 137 -11.21 16.57 6.95
C LEU A 137 -11.28 16.05 8.39
N LYS A 138 -12.49 15.71 8.81
CA LYS A 138 -12.71 15.05 10.10
C LYS A 138 -12.17 13.61 10.03
N LEU A 139 -11.41 13.20 11.04
CA LEU A 139 -10.99 11.82 11.21
C LEU A 139 -12.19 10.98 11.69
N GLY A 140 -12.60 10.01 10.88
CA GLY A 140 -13.71 9.12 11.18
C GLY A 140 -13.34 7.96 12.10
N ASP A 141 -14.21 6.97 12.20
CA ASP A 141 -14.00 5.72 12.93
C ASP A 141 -13.88 4.56 11.94
N SER A 142 -12.64 4.17 11.61
CA SER A 142 -12.39 3.06 10.72
C SER A 142 -12.63 1.70 11.35
N SER A 143 -12.76 1.62 12.67
CA SER A 143 -13.06 0.36 13.37
C SER A 143 -14.50 -0.11 13.11
N ALA A 144 -15.41 0.83 12.85
CA ALA A 144 -16.82 0.59 12.56
C ALA A 144 -17.07 0.06 11.14
N LEU A 145 -16.11 0.21 10.20
CA LEU A 145 -16.28 -0.28 8.83
C LEU A 145 -16.50 -1.79 8.78
N ALA A 146 -17.49 -2.20 8.00
CA ALA A 146 -17.79 -3.59 7.68
C ALA A 146 -17.59 -3.89 6.19
N GLU A 147 -17.56 -5.16 5.84
CA GLU A 147 -17.59 -5.60 4.44
C GLU A 147 -18.92 -5.17 3.79
N ASN A 148 -18.85 -4.78 2.54
CA ASN A 148 -19.91 -4.19 1.72
C ASN A 148 -20.29 -2.74 2.08
N ASP A 149 -19.64 -2.11 3.04
CA ASP A 149 -19.85 -0.69 3.28
C ASP A 149 -19.39 0.13 2.08
N PRO A 150 -20.24 1.06 1.61
CA PRO A 150 -19.87 1.95 0.51
C PRO A 150 -18.89 3.01 0.98
N VAL A 151 -17.87 3.27 0.16
CA VAL A 151 -16.84 4.26 0.40
C VAL A 151 -16.50 5.02 -0.88
N LEU A 152 -15.92 6.20 -0.73
CA LEU A 152 -15.38 6.98 -1.84
C LEU A 152 -13.87 7.05 -1.70
N ILE A 153 -13.15 6.75 -2.77
CA ILE A 153 -11.71 6.94 -2.87
C ILE A 153 -11.47 8.25 -3.61
N VAL A 154 -10.76 9.18 -2.98
CA VAL A 154 -10.39 10.47 -3.57
C VAL A 154 -8.89 10.58 -3.61
N ASN A 155 -8.35 10.75 -4.81
CA ASN A 155 -6.94 10.98 -5.06
C ASN A 155 -6.69 12.45 -5.44
N HIS A 156 -5.45 12.79 -5.73
CA HIS A 156 -5.04 14.14 -6.11
C HIS A 156 -5.59 14.63 -7.47
N GLY A 157 -6.21 13.76 -8.26
CA GLY A 157 -6.98 14.13 -9.45
C GLY A 157 -8.35 14.76 -9.12
N GLY A 158 -8.70 14.83 -7.85
CA GLY A 158 -9.87 15.52 -7.36
C GLY A 158 -11.19 14.82 -7.69
N ARG A 159 -12.22 15.61 -7.96
CA ARG A 159 -13.60 15.14 -8.15
C ARG A 159 -13.76 14.22 -9.37
N ASP A 160 -13.07 14.52 -10.45
CA ASP A 160 -13.24 13.80 -11.72
C ASP A 160 -12.64 12.39 -11.69
N GLU A 161 -11.67 12.16 -10.81
CA GLU A 161 -11.01 10.87 -10.63
C GLU A 161 -11.47 10.11 -9.37
N ALA A 162 -12.45 10.65 -8.65
CA ALA A 162 -12.98 10.00 -7.46
C ALA A 162 -13.65 8.67 -7.81
N THR A 163 -13.24 7.60 -7.13
CA THR A 163 -13.70 6.23 -7.38
C THR A 163 -14.67 5.78 -6.30
N ARG A 164 -15.89 5.41 -6.70
CA ARG A 164 -16.83 4.73 -5.80
C ARG A 164 -16.41 3.28 -5.63
N ALA A 165 -16.27 2.84 -4.40
CA ALA A 165 -15.86 1.50 -4.06
C ALA A 165 -16.67 0.95 -2.89
N VAL A 166 -16.48 -0.33 -2.61
CA VAL A 166 -16.98 -0.99 -1.39
C VAL A 166 -15.83 -1.61 -0.64
N VAL A 167 -15.95 -1.71 0.67
CA VAL A 167 -15.05 -2.51 1.50
C VAL A 167 -15.28 -3.98 1.20
N VAL A 168 -14.28 -4.70 0.75
CA VAL A 168 -14.39 -6.13 0.38
C VAL A 168 -13.71 -7.07 1.36
N SER A 169 -12.82 -6.55 2.20
CA SER A 169 -12.20 -7.32 3.29
C SER A 169 -11.57 -6.41 4.35
N ARG A 170 -11.49 -6.93 5.56
CA ARG A 170 -10.82 -6.33 6.70
C ARG A 170 -9.95 -7.39 7.39
N ARG A 171 -8.71 -7.50 6.98
CA ARG A 171 -7.81 -8.59 7.38
C ARG A 171 -6.40 -8.09 7.68
N PRO A 172 -5.56 -8.92 8.33
CA PRO A 172 -4.14 -8.61 8.44
C PRO A 172 -3.50 -8.45 7.06
N PHE A 173 -2.56 -7.50 6.97
CA PHE A 173 -1.71 -7.31 5.82
C PHE A 173 -0.26 -7.31 6.27
N THR A 174 0.57 -8.11 5.61
CA THR A 174 2.03 -8.10 5.78
C THR A 174 2.68 -7.57 4.51
N GLY A 175 3.61 -6.62 4.68
CA GLY A 175 4.48 -6.17 3.59
C GLY A 175 5.87 -6.76 3.75
N SER A 176 6.50 -7.12 2.65
CA SER A 176 7.84 -7.73 2.67
C SER A 176 8.92 -6.83 3.27
N TRP A 177 8.63 -5.57 3.50
CA TRP A 177 9.53 -4.58 4.12
C TRP A 177 9.42 -4.48 5.66
N GLU A 178 9.16 -5.59 6.36
CA GLU A 178 8.95 -5.66 7.81
C GLU A 178 7.76 -4.78 8.27
N TYR A 179 6.61 -5.03 7.68
CA TYR A 179 5.38 -4.28 7.90
C TYR A 179 4.20 -5.19 8.19
N LEU A 180 3.41 -4.85 9.20
CA LEU A 180 2.20 -5.58 9.57
C LEU A 180 1.13 -4.62 10.05
N LEU A 181 -0.03 -4.69 9.42
CA LEU A 181 -1.29 -4.12 9.91
C LEU A 181 -2.22 -5.26 10.30
N ASP A 182 -2.79 -5.22 11.49
CA ASP A 182 -3.69 -6.30 11.95
C ASP A 182 -5.08 -6.23 11.29
N ARG A 183 -5.53 -5.06 10.85
CA ARG A 183 -6.84 -4.82 10.25
C ARG A 183 -6.77 -3.81 9.11
N ALA A 184 -6.01 -4.10 8.08
CA ALA A 184 -6.01 -3.30 6.85
C ALA A 184 -7.40 -3.27 6.21
N ILE A 185 -7.72 -2.21 5.48
CA ILE A 185 -8.98 -2.07 4.75
C ILE A 185 -8.71 -2.37 3.28
N PHE A 186 -9.47 -3.28 2.69
CA PHE A 186 -9.39 -3.58 1.27
C PHE A 186 -10.68 -3.17 0.59
N THR A 187 -10.56 -2.51 -0.56
CA THR A 187 -11.69 -2.00 -1.35
C THR A 187 -11.61 -2.46 -2.79
N SER A 188 -12.76 -2.51 -3.47
CA SER A 188 -12.87 -2.76 -4.91
C SER A 188 -14.04 -1.94 -5.46
N PRO A 189 -13.99 -1.44 -6.73
CA PRO A 189 -12.89 -1.52 -7.69
C PRO A 189 -11.68 -0.67 -7.27
N PRO A 190 -10.48 -0.91 -7.87
CA PRO A 190 -9.29 -0.14 -7.56
C PRO A 190 -9.28 1.22 -8.26
N THR A 191 -8.64 2.21 -7.60
CA THR A 191 -8.05 3.37 -8.27
C THR A 191 -6.59 3.09 -8.61
N LEU A 192 -6.08 3.68 -9.69
CA LEU A 192 -4.68 3.55 -10.07
C LEU A 192 -3.78 4.53 -9.30
N ASP A 193 -4.34 5.67 -8.86
CA ASP A 193 -3.64 6.68 -8.08
C ASP A 193 -3.89 6.50 -6.58
N TRP A 194 -3.45 5.36 -6.07
CA TRP A 194 -3.68 4.92 -4.69
C TRP A 194 -2.78 5.58 -3.64
N SER A 195 -1.59 6.10 -4.07
CA SER A 195 -0.58 6.63 -3.14
C SER A 195 -1.11 7.78 -2.30
N GLY A 196 -1.41 7.52 -1.03
CA GLY A 196 -1.95 8.52 -0.12
C GLY A 196 -3.43 8.88 -0.32
N ALA A 197 -4.14 8.23 -1.25
CA ALA A 197 -5.55 8.51 -1.54
C ALA A 197 -6.43 8.46 -0.28
N ALA A 198 -7.36 9.39 -0.18
CA ALA A 198 -8.31 9.45 0.93
C ALA A 198 -9.41 8.41 0.77
N LEU A 199 -9.65 7.58 1.78
CA LEU A 199 -10.83 6.74 1.90
C LEU A 199 -11.89 7.50 2.70
N ILE A 200 -12.97 7.89 2.05
CA ILE A 200 -14.02 8.72 2.63
C ILE A 200 -15.26 7.88 2.91
N GLY A 201 -15.79 8.00 4.11
CA GLY A 201 -17.06 7.36 4.52
C GLY A 201 -18.29 8.10 4.01
N THR A 202 -19.45 7.49 4.17
CA THR A 202 -20.74 8.08 3.78
C THR A 202 -21.10 9.35 4.58
N ASP A 203 -20.46 9.57 5.71
CA ASP A 203 -20.58 10.79 6.54
C ASP A 203 -19.55 11.87 6.15
N GLY A 204 -18.73 11.65 5.12
CA GLY A 204 -17.68 12.56 4.68
C GLY A 204 -16.41 12.54 5.53
N SER A 205 -16.30 11.65 6.50
CA SER A 205 -15.10 11.55 7.33
C SER A 205 -14.01 10.69 6.65
N LEU A 206 -12.76 10.98 6.99
CA LEU A 206 -11.59 10.20 6.55
C LEU A 206 -11.51 8.89 7.33
N LEU A 207 -11.55 7.76 6.64
CA LEU A 207 -11.52 6.42 7.22
C LEU A 207 -10.20 5.68 6.97
N GLY A 208 -9.40 6.11 6.00
CA GLY A 208 -8.13 5.48 5.69
C GLY A 208 -7.30 6.25 4.70
N VAL A 209 -6.04 5.82 4.56
CA VAL A 209 -5.05 6.39 3.62
C VAL A 209 -4.58 5.28 2.68
N GLY A 210 -4.66 5.52 1.39
CA GLY A 210 -4.26 4.57 0.34
C GLY A 210 -2.79 4.23 0.40
N SER A 211 -2.48 2.95 0.33
CA SER A 211 -1.11 2.44 0.44
C SER A 211 -0.70 1.62 -0.77
N LEU A 212 -1.54 0.71 -1.25
CA LEU A 212 -1.19 -0.23 -2.31
C LEU A 212 -2.36 -0.51 -3.25
N ILE A 213 -2.03 -0.91 -4.47
CA ILE A 213 -2.93 -1.70 -5.32
C ILE A 213 -2.63 -3.17 -5.09
N VAL A 214 -3.66 -4.00 -5.00
CA VAL A 214 -3.55 -5.43 -4.75
C VAL A 214 -4.38 -6.22 -5.77
N ARG A 215 -4.00 -7.47 -6.00
CA ARG A 215 -4.71 -8.35 -6.95
C ARG A 215 -5.75 -9.23 -6.27
N ASP A 216 -5.69 -9.34 -4.97
CA ASP A 216 -6.40 -10.25 -4.09
C ASP A 216 -7.12 -9.50 -2.96
N ALA A 217 -7.86 -8.45 -3.27
CA ALA A 217 -8.51 -7.60 -2.27
C ALA A 217 -9.51 -8.37 -1.37
N SER A 218 -10.02 -9.52 -1.78
CA SER A 218 -10.97 -10.35 -1.02
C SER A 218 -10.45 -11.76 -0.79
N GLU A 219 -10.61 -12.29 0.43
CA GLU A 219 -10.27 -13.69 0.74
C GLU A 219 -11.15 -14.69 -0.02
N GLY A 220 -12.40 -14.33 -0.30
CA GLY A 220 -13.33 -15.16 -1.06
C GLY A 220 -13.09 -15.15 -2.57
N ASN A 221 -12.29 -14.22 -3.08
CA ASN A 221 -11.92 -14.11 -4.49
C ASN A 221 -10.48 -13.62 -4.66
N PRO A 222 -9.51 -14.55 -4.81
CA PRO A 222 -8.08 -14.21 -4.89
C PRO A 222 -7.69 -13.49 -6.19
N HIS A 223 -8.63 -13.25 -7.09
CA HIS A 223 -8.41 -12.51 -8.33
C HIS A 223 -9.19 -11.19 -8.39
N LEU A 224 -9.78 -10.76 -7.27
CA LEU A 224 -10.46 -9.48 -7.19
C LEU A 224 -9.45 -8.34 -6.99
N PRO A 225 -9.21 -7.49 -7.99
CA PRO A 225 -8.30 -6.37 -7.82
C PRO A 225 -8.92 -5.31 -6.91
N GLY A 226 -8.07 -4.61 -6.17
CA GLY A 226 -8.51 -3.55 -5.28
C GLY A 226 -7.36 -2.72 -4.75
N ASN A 227 -7.66 -1.89 -3.76
CA ASN A 227 -6.65 -1.14 -3.03
C ASN A 227 -6.62 -1.56 -1.55
N MET A 228 -5.44 -1.45 -0.95
CA MET A 228 -5.25 -1.57 0.49
C MET A 228 -5.05 -0.19 1.10
N PHE A 229 -5.79 0.08 2.17
CA PHE A 229 -5.73 1.32 2.94
C PHE A 229 -5.25 1.06 4.36
N VAL A 230 -4.43 1.99 4.86
CA VAL A 230 -4.09 2.07 6.28
C VAL A 230 -5.29 2.68 7.02
N PRO A 231 -5.87 1.99 8.02
CA PRO A 231 -7.01 2.52 8.78
C PRO A 231 -6.65 3.82 9.49
N ILE A 232 -7.55 4.80 9.50
CA ILE A 232 -7.31 6.08 10.16
C ILE A 232 -7.12 5.97 11.68
N ASP A 233 -7.69 4.94 12.29
CA ASP A 233 -7.51 4.68 13.71
C ASP A 233 -6.08 4.33 14.09
N ALA A 234 -5.25 3.91 13.14
CA ALA A 234 -3.83 3.71 13.35
C ALA A 234 -3.06 5.04 13.58
N LEU A 235 -3.59 6.16 13.07
CA LEU A 235 -3.00 7.48 13.27
C LEU A 235 -3.33 8.06 14.65
N LYS A 236 -4.56 7.91 15.12
CA LYS A 236 -5.07 8.63 16.31
C LYS A 236 -4.16 8.53 17.54
N PRO A 237 -3.66 7.33 17.92
CA PRO A 237 -2.83 7.20 19.13
C PRO A 237 -1.43 7.79 18.97
N ILE A 238 -0.97 8.06 17.75
CA ILE A 238 0.41 8.51 17.49
C ILE A 238 0.48 9.95 16.94
N LEU A 239 -0.66 10.55 16.59
CA LEU A 239 -0.70 11.85 15.93
C LEU A 239 0.01 12.96 16.75
N ALA A 240 -0.26 13.02 18.05
CA ALA A 240 0.36 14.02 18.91
C ALA A 240 1.89 13.86 19.00
N ASP A 241 2.37 12.63 19.05
CA ASP A 241 3.79 12.32 19.08
C ASP A 241 4.47 12.69 17.76
N LEU A 242 3.85 12.32 16.63
CA LEU A 242 4.35 12.66 15.29
C LEU A 242 4.47 14.19 15.11
N ILE A 243 3.47 14.95 15.57
CA ILE A 243 3.53 16.41 15.50
C ILE A 243 4.64 16.97 16.38
N LYS A 244 4.82 16.42 17.58
CA LYS A 244 5.76 16.94 18.58
C LYS A 244 7.21 16.58 18.32
N THR A 245 7.47 15.33 17.88
CA THR A 245 8.82 14.76 17.84
C THR A 245 9.19 14.14 16.48
N GLY A 246 8.25 14.13 15.53
CA GLY A 246 8.44 13.49 14.21
C GLY A 246 8.35 11.97 14.24
N ARG A 247 8.15 11.36 15.39
CA ARG A 247 8.11 9.90 15.55
C ARG A 247 7.14 9.49 16.65
N ARG A 248 6.69 8.24 16.63
CA ARG A 248 5.92 7.61 17.71
C ARG A 248 6.73 7.62 19.02
N ALA A 249 6.06 7.83 20.14
CA ALA A 249 6.66 7.67 21.45
C ALA A 249 6.93 6.18 21.77
N GLY A 250 7.91 5.98 22.66
CA GLY A 250 8.31 4.65 23.13
C GLY A 250 9.48 4.05 22.32
N PRO A 251 9.87 2.82 22.66
CA PRO A 251 11.00 2.15 22.01
C PRO A 251 10.66 1.78 20.56
N ALA A 252 11.61 2.01 19.67
CA ALA A 252 11.50 1.60 18.28
C ALA A 252 11.49 0.05 18.18
N ARG A 253 10.74 -0.47 17.21
CA ARG A 253 10.74 -1.91 16.91
C ARG A 253 12.07 -2.35 16.32
N PRO A 254 12.56 -3.56 16.64
CA PRO A 254 13.70 -4.14 15.97
C PRO A 254 13.46 -4.18 14.47
N TRP A 255 14.41 -3.69 13.69
CA TRP A 255 14.43 -3.82 12.23
C TRP A 255 15.69 -4.57 11.81
N LEU A 256 15.54 -5.57 10.95
CA LEU A 256 16.62 -6.42 10.49
C LEU A 256 17.13 -6.03 9.10
N GLY A 257 16.28 -5.40 8.29
CA GLY A 257 16.64 -5.01 6.92
C GLY A 257 16.60 -6.19 5.96
N LEU A 258 15.68 -7.10 6.16
CA LEU A 258 15.42 -8.19 5.22
C LEU A 258 13.95 -8.24 4.82
N SER A 259 13.70 -8.73 3.62
CA SER A 259 12.40 -9.01 3.05
C SER A 259 12.33 -10.51 2.80
N ALA A 260 11.21 -11.15 3.14
CA ALA A 260 11.03 -12.58 2.94
C ALA A 260 9.61 -12.87 2.48
N ASP A 261 9.46 -13.75 1.50
CA ASP A 261 8.19 -14.16 0.95
C ASP A 261 7.78 -15.56 1.41
N GLU A 262 6.48 -15.79 1.49
CA GLU A 262 5.93 -17.10 1.79
C GLU A 262 5.86 -17.95 0.52
N VAL A 263 6.75 -18.92 0.41
CA VAL A 263 6.81 -19.84 -0.71
C VAL A 263 6.61 -21.27 -0.20
N GLN A 264 5.51 -21.90 -0.58
CA GLN A 264 5.17 -23.29 -0.19
C GLN A 264 5.29 -23.55 1.32
N GLY A 265 4.78 -22.61 2.15
CA GLY A 265 4.80 -22.71 3.62
C GLY A 265 6.19 -22.52 4.25
N ARG A 266 7.13 -21.95 3.52
CA ARG A 266 8.47 -21.55 3.98
C ARG A 266 8.67 -20.07 3.79
N LEU A 267 9.47 -19.46 4.65
CA LEU A 267 9.87 -18.07 4.54
C LEU A 267 11.22 -18.00 3.81
N VAL A 268 11.19 -17.53 2.57
CA VAL A 268 12.37 -17.38 1.72
C VAL A 268 12.77 -15.91 1.67
N VAL A 269 14.01 -15.60 2.01
CA VAL A 269 14.56 -14.24 1.90
C VAL A 269 14.66 -13.88 0.42
N ASP A 270 13.86 -12.91 -0.03
CA ASP A 270 13.90 -12.38 -1.40
C ASP A 270 14.93 -11.24 -1.54
N ARG A 271 15.08 -10.42 -0.51
CA ARG A 271 16.01 -9.29 -0.52
C ARG A 271 16.57 -8.98 0.86
N VAL A 272 17.84 -8.55 0.89
CA VAL A 272 18.51 -8.00 2.06
C VAL A 272 18.90 -6.55 1.76
N SER A 273 18.62 -5.66 2.71
CA SER A 273 18.96 -4.23 2.59
C SER A 273 20.49 -4.06 2.67
N PRO A 274 21.14 -3.47 1.65
CA PRO A 274 22.60 -3.31 1.64
C PRO A 274 23.08 -2.53 2.87
N GLU A 275 24.14 -3.01 3.51
CA GLU A 275 24.68 -2.46 4.77
C GLU A 275 23.65 -2.44 5.92
N GLY A 276 22.53 -3.16 5.79
CA GLY A 276 21.57 -3.36 6.86
C GLY A 276 22.04 -4.38 7.90
N PRO A 277 21.29 -4.55 9.01
CA PRO A 277 21.65 -5.51 10.06
C PRO A 277 21.79 -6.95 9.56
N ALA A 278 20.83 -7.43 8.75
CA ALA A 278 20.86 -8.79 8.21
C ALA A 278 22.01 -9.02 7.24
N ASP A 279 22.30 -8.03 6.36
CA ASP A 279 23.43 -8.06 5.44
C ASP A 279 24.76 -8.18 6.19
N ARG A 280 24.97 -7.32 7.19
CA ARG A 280 26.18 -7.37 8.05
C ARG A 280 26.33 -8.67 8.82
N ALA A 281 25.23 -9.33 9.12
CA ALA A 281 25.22 -10.62 9.81
C ALA A 281 25.41 -11.81 8.87
N GLY A 282 25.43 -11.60 7.54
CA GLY A 282 25.65 -12.63 6.53
C GLY A 282 24.40 -13.36 6.06
N VAL A 283 23.20 -12.81 6.29
CA VAL A 283 21.95 -13.30 5.68
C VAL A 283 21.95 -12.92 4.19
N GLN A 284 21.54 -13.83 3.33
CA GLN A 284 21.56 -13.67 1.89
C GLN A 284 20.16 -13.90 1.28
N SER A 285 19.95 -13.32 0.09
CA SER A 285 18.77 -13.67 -0.72
C SER A 285 18.82 -15.14 -1.12
N GLY A 286 17.68 -15.83 -1.00
CA GLY A 286 17.56 -17.28 -1.17
C GLY A 286 17.64 -18.09 0.12
N ASP A 287 18.08 -17.51 1.22
CA ASP A 287 18.05 -18.17 2.53
C ASP A 287 16.60 -18.50 2.95
N ILE A 288 16.43 -19.61 3.66
CA ILE A 288 15.13 -19.95 4.24
C ILE A 288 15.16 -19.72 5.73
N ILE A 289 14.28 -18.87 6.25
CA ILE A 289 14.16 -18.59 7.68
C ILE A 289 13.37 -19.73 8.33
N LEU A 290 14.00 -20.47 9.22
CA LEU A 290 13.42 -21.61 9.91
C LEU A 290 12.85 -21.24 11.29
N ALA A 291 13.54 -20.35 12.02
CA ALA A 291 13.15 -19.96 13.37
C ALA A 291 13.69 -18.59 13.78
N VAL A 292 13.04 -17.96 14.75
CA VAL A 292 13.49 -16.77 15.47
C VAL A 292 13.62 -17.12 16.96
N GLY A 293 14.84 -17.01 17.50
CA GLY A 293 15.11 -17.32 18.89
C GLY A 293 14.72 -18.74 19.31
N GLY A 294 14.91 -19.71 18.43
CA GLY A 294 14.56 -21.11 18.65
C GLY A 294 13.12 -21.48 18.32
N GLU A 295 12.23 -20.53 18.10
CA GLU A 295 10.83 -20.75 17.76
C GLU A 295 10.63 -20.76 16.24
N GLY A 296 10.10 -21.86 15.69
CA GLY A 296 9.84 -22.01 14.26
C GLY A 296 8.91 -20.93 13.72
N VAL A 297 9.11 -20.53 12.45
CA VAL A 297 8.27 -19.55 11.73
C VAL A 297 7.77 -20.16 10.43
N ARG A 298 6.52 -19.84 10.05
CA ARG A 298 5.89 -20.33 8.82
C ARG A 298 5.26 -19.22 7.99
N SER A 299 5.08 -18.02 8.57
CA SER A 299 4.49 -16.88 7.91
C SER A 299 5.25 -15.59 8.23
N GLN A 300 5.13 -14.60 7.33
CA GLN A 300 5.67 -13.26 7.57
C GLN A 300 5.12 -12.64 8.86
N ALA A 301 3.82 -12.80 9.11
CA ALA A 301 3.20 -12.28 10.31
C ALA A 301 3.79 -12.87 11.60
N GLU A 302 4.02 -14.20 11.64
CA GLU A 302 4.70 -14.86 12.76
C GLU A 302 6.13 -14.35 12.92
N PHE A 303 6.85 -14.25 11.81
CA PHE A 303 8.23 -13.76 11.78
C PHE A 303 8.33 -12.37 12.38
N TYR A 304 7.53 -11.40 11.91
CA TYR A 304 7.56 -10.04 12.41
C TYR A 304 7.16 -9.96 13.89
N ARG A 305 6.09 -10.66 14.31
CA ARG A 305 5.67 -10.67 15.71
C ARG A 305 6.75 -11.23 16.62
N LYS A 306 7.46 -12.30 16.20
CA LYS A 306 8.54 -12.90 16.97
C LYS A 306 9.76 -11.99 17.06
N ILE A 307 10.15 -11.31 15.97
CA ILE A 307 11.21 -10.31 16.00
C ILE A 307 10.86 -9.18 16.97
N TRP A 308 9.68 -8.58 16.80
CA TRP A 308 9.26 -7.45 17.62
C TRP A 308 8.99 -7.82 19.10
N GLY A 309 8.67 -9.07 19.37
CA GLY A 309 8.55 -9.60 20.73
C GLY A 309 9.88 -9.80 21.46
N ARG A 310 11.03 -9.71 20.77
CA ARG A 310 12.37 -9.90 21.36
C ARG A 310 12.93 -8.65 22.04
N GLY A 311 12.27 -7.52 21.95
CA GLY A 311 12.69 -6.29 22.62
C GLY A 311 12.61 -5.07 21.72
N ALA A 312 13.40 -4.06 22.03
CA ALA A 312 13.52 -2.81 21.26
C ALA A 312 14.61 -2.93 20.18
N ALA A 313 14.66 -1.93 19.30
CA ALA A 313 15.78 -1.73 18.40
C ALA A 313 17.12 -1.74 19.17
N GLY A 314 18.13 -2.37 18.60
CA GLY A 314 19.41 -2.65 19.27
C GLY A 314 19.48 -4.05 19.91
N SER A 315 18.34 -4.78 20.02
CA SER A 315 18.34 -6.16 20.50
C SER A 315 19.01 -7.10 19.49
N GLU A 316 19.69 -8.14 20.00
CA GLU A 316 20.21 -9.24 19.20
C GLU A 316 19.10 -10.26 18.93
N ILE A 317 18.82 -10.51 17.66
CA ILE A 317 17.78 -11.43 17.20
C ILE A 317 18.44 -12.68 16.63
N PRO A 318 18.38 -13.83 17.32
CA PRO A 318 18.89 -15.10 16.79
C PRO A 318 17.95 -15.63 15.70
N LEU A 319 18.46 -15.82 14.50
CA LEU A 319 17.80 -16.45 13.37
C LEU A 319 18.41 -17.81 13.10
N ARG A 320 17.55 -18.84 12.95
CA ARG A 320 17.96 -20.10 12.34
C ARG A 320 17.61 -20.05 10.87
N VAL A 321 18.60 -20.16 10.01
CA VAL A 321 18.43 -20.07 8.56
C VAL A 321 19.04 -21.29 7.87
N LEU A 322 18.44 -21.71 6.76
CA LEU A 322 19.02 -22.67 5.84
C LEU A 322 19.67 -21.89 4.71
N GLN A 323 20.99 -21.99 4.59
CA GLN A 323 21.81 -21.42 3.51
C GLN A 323 22.35 -22.56 2.65
N GLY A 324 21.87 -22.67 1.40
CA GLY A 324 22.15 -23.83 0.58
C GLY A 324 21.63 -25.13 1.20
N ILE A 325 22.52 -25.97 1.72
CA ILE A 325 22.17 -27.24 2.41
C ILE A 325 22.44 -27.21 3.91
N ASP A 326 23.06 -26.16 4.42
CA ASP A 326 23.52 -26.07 5.80
C ASP A 326 22.61 -25.17 6.64
N VAL A 327 22.37 -25.58 7.87
CA VAL A 327 21.58 -24.81 8.85
C VAL A 327 22.55 -24.00 9.72
N HIS A 328 22.33 -22.67 9.72
CA HIS A 328 23.14 -21.74 10.51
C HIS A 328 22.30 -21.03 11.57
N GLU A 329 22.92 -20.74 12.71
CA GLU A 329 22.40 -19.81 13.72
C GLU A 329 23.09 -18.46 13.52
N ILE A 330 22.36 -17.47 13.02
CA ILE A 330 22.85 -16.13 12.73
C ILE A 330 22.28 -15.16 13.76
N LYS A 331 23.12 -14.41 14.43
CA LYS A 331 22.72 -13.37 15.38
C LYS A 331 22.71 -12.02 14.69
N VAL A 332 21.51 -11.47 14.49
CA VAL A 332 21.34 -10.17 13.84
C VAL A 332 21.11 -9.10 14.91
N ARG A 333 22.01 -8.12 15.01
CA ARG A 333 21.83 -6.97 15.87
C ARG A 333 20.93 -5.96 15.20
N SER A 334 19.67 -5.89 15.61
CA SER A 334 18.66 -5.01 15.06
C SER A 334 18.98 -3.52 15.31
N ILE A 335 18.39 -2.65 14.50
CA ILE A 335 18.46 -1.18 14.69
C ILE A 335 17.06 -0.57 14.61
N ASP A 336 16.93 0.73 14.95
CA ASP A 336 15.78 1.53 14.51
C ASP A 336 15.85 1.67 12.99
N ARG A 337 14.76 1.38 12.30
CA ARG A 337 14.68 1.52 10.84
C ARG A 337 15.01 2.94 10.37
N MET A 338 14.66 3.95 11.18
CA MET A 338 14.95 5.33 10.85
C MET A 338 16.45 5.63 10.81
N ASP A 339 17.27 4.89 11.57
CA ASP A 339 18.73 5.04 11.55
C ASP A 339 19.37 4.49 10.27
N TYR A 340 18.65 3.65 9.54
CA TYR A 340 19.12 3.14 8.25
C TYR A 340 19.00 4.17 7.13
N PHE A 341 17.98 5.00 7.17
CA PHE A 341 17.73 6.01 6.14
C PHE A 341 18.60 7.25 6.32
N ARG A 342 18.86 7.93 5.21
CA ARG A 342 19.59 9.20 5.22
C ARG A 342 18.72 10.28 5.88
N GLN A 343 19.34 11.06 6.73
CA GLN A 343 18.68 12.21 7.35
C GLN A 343 19.18 13.49 6.72
N LYS A 344 18.27 14.45 6.50
CA LYS A 344 18.68 15.78 6.04
C LYS A 344 19.60 16.40 7.09
N PRO A 345 20.77 16.91 6.71
CA PRO A 345 21.63 17.62 7.64
C PRO A 345 20.87 18.78 8.27
N THR A 346 20.86 18.84 9.59
CA THR A 346 20.33 20.00 10.34
C THR A 346 21.45 21.00 10.45
N TYR A 347 21.34 22.10 9.71
CA TYR A 347 22.26 23.23 9.82
C TYR A 347 21.74 24.23 10.85
#